data_9cfe0e29d21ee2fe19d8ebd98a0ee881
#
_entry.id   9cfe0e29d21ee2fe19d8ebd98a0ee881
#
_cell.length_a   1.000
_cell.length_b   1.000
_cell.length_c   1.000
_cell.angle_alpha   90.00
_cell.angle_beta   90.00
_cell.angle_gamma   90.00
#
_symmetry.space_group_name_H-M   'P 1'
#
loop_
_entity.id
_entity.type
_entity.pdbx_description
1 polymer ?
#
loop_
_entity_poly.entity_id
_entity_poly.type
_entity_poly.pdbx_seq_one_letter_code
_entity_poly.pdbx_strand_id
1 'polypeptide(L)'
;MNQDIIDKIIHQDYDSITDKIEKFIENEIEKNQAKGIILGLSGGIDSAVLAYICKRKLKEKTLAIIMPDTTITPSIETEDAMKIISLTGIEHKLIDIKPIVNEYSMY
;
A
#
# COMPACT_ATOMS: atom_id res chain seq x y z
N MET A 1 12.13 16.25 26.10
CA MET A 1 12.62 14.97 25.57
C MET A 1 13.88 15.24 24.75
N ASN A 2 14.92 14.46 24.96
CA ASN A 2 16.19 14.64 24.28
C ASN A 2 16.07 14.30 22.79
N GLN A 3 16.62 15.15 21.93
CA GLN A 3 16.57 14.95 20.48
C GLN A 3 17.26 13.63 20.07
N ASP A 4 18.33 13.22 20.76
CA ASP A 4 19.02 11.97 20.46
C ASP A 4 18.13 10.75 20.67
N ILE A 5 17.28 10.79 21.70
CA ILE A 5 16.32 9.71 21.95
C ILE A 5 15.26 9.67 20.86
N ILE A 6 14.78 10.84 20.46
CA ILE A 6 13.81 10.97 19.37
C ILE A 6 14.39 10.41 18.06
N ASP A 7 15.62 10.78 17.73
CA ASP A 7 16.30 10.32 16.52
C ASP A 7 16.49 8.80 16.53
N LYS A 8 16.86 8.23 17.67
CA LYS A 8 16.98 6.78 17.81
C LYS A 8 15.64 6.07 17.58
N ILE A 9 14.57 6.60 18.16
CA ILE A 9 13.23 6.02 17.98
C ILE A 9 12.82 6.10 16.51
N ILE A 10 13.03 7.24 15.88
CA ILE A 10 12.60 7.46 14.49
C ILE A 10 13.43 6.63 13.51
N HIS A 11 14.75 6.62 13.64
CA HIS A 11 15.63 6.02 12.63
C HIS A 11 15.92 4.54 12.85
N GLN A 12 16.15 4.11 14.09
CA GLN A 12 16.47 2.71 14.37
C GLN A 12 15.25 1.79 14.32
N ASP A 13 14.13 2.27 14.83
CA ASP A 13 12.92 1.45 14.91
C ASP A 13 12.29 1.24 13.54
N TYR A 14 12.41 2.19 12.62
CA TYR A 14 11.87 2.03 11.27
C TYR A 14 12.52 0.89 10.51
N ASP A 15 13.84 0.77 10.56
CA ASP A 15 14.54 -0.32 9.89
C ASP A 15 14.15 -1.67 10.48
N SER A 16 14.08 -1.76 11.80
CA SER A 16 13.66 -2.97 12.50
C SER A 16 12.21 -3.35 12.18
N ILE A 17 11.32 -2.38 12.17
CA ILE A 17 9.91 -2.59 11.85
C ILE A 17 9.75 -3.03 10.39
N THR A 18 10.46 -2.41 9.48
CA THR A 18 10.44 -2.76 8.05
C THR A 18 10.89 -4.20 7.85
N ASP A 19 11.98 -4.61 8.49
CA ASP A 19 12.48 -5.98 8.41
C ASP A 19 11.47 -6.99 8.95
N LYS A 20 10.81 -6.67 10.04
CA LYS A 20 9.77 -7.53 10.62
C LYS A 20 8.57 -7.67 9.69
N ILE A 21 8.14 -6.59 9.08
CA ILE A 21 7.03 -6.61 8.12
C ILE A 21 7.41 -7.43 6.88
N GLU A 22 8.60 -7.24 6.35
CA GLU A 22 9.08 -8.02 5.21
C GLU A 22 9.10 -9.52 5.52
N LYS A 23 9.62 -9.90 6.67
CA LYS A 23 9.65 -11.30 7.10
C LYS A 23 8.26 -11.87 7.31
N PHE A 24 7.37 -11.09 7.89
CA PHE A 24 5.98 -11.49 8.07
C PHE A 24 5.31 -11.78 6.72
N ILE A 25 5.46 -10.88 5.76
CA ILE A 25 4.88 -11.04 4.43
C ILE A 25 5.45 -12.28 3.73
N GLU A 26 6.77 -12.46 3.77
CA GLU A 26 7.41 -13.64 3.18
C GLU A 26 6.90 -14.94 3.79
N ASN A 27 6.81 -14.98 5.11
CA ASN A 27 6.34 -16.16 5.82
C ASN A 27 4.88 -16.50 5.49
N GLU A 28 4.04 -15.47 5.39
CA GLU A 28 2.64 -15.67 5.02
C GLU A 28 2.47 -16.16 3.58
N ILE A 29 3.27 -15.64 2.66
CA ILE A 29 3.26 -16.09 1.27
C ILE A 29 3.70 -17.55 1.18
N GLU A 30 4.77 -17.92 1.85
CA GLU A 30 5.28 -19.28 1.87
C GLU A 30 4.31 -20.24 2.53
N LYS A 31 3.78 -19.87 3.69
CA LYS A 31 2.84 -20.68 4.46
C LYS A 31 1.56 -20.98 3.68
N ASN A 32 1.06 -20.00 2.94
CA ASN A 32 -0.17 -20.13 2.16
C ASN A 32 0.07 -20.56 0.71
N GLN A 33 1.30 -20.80 0.34
CA GLN A 33 1.70 -21.16 -1.03
C GLN A 33 1.19 -20.13 -2.05
N ALA A 34 1.16 -18.87 -1.66
CA ALA A 34 0.71 -17.79 -2.52
C ALA A 34 1.76 -17.46 -3.58
N LYS A 35 1.32 -17.01 -4.75
CA LYS A 35 2.21 -16.62 -5.85
C LYS A 35 2.60 -15.16 -5.81
N GLY A 36 1.95 -14.38 -4.97
CA GLY A 36 2.20 -12.96 -4.86
C GLY A 36 1.24 -12.31 -3.90
N ILE A 37 1.17 -11.00 -3.94
CA ILE A 37 0.31 -10.22 -3.06
C ILE A 37 -0.48 -9.19 -3.86
N ILE A 38 -1.73 -8.99 -3.48
CA ILE A 38 -2.57 -7.92 -4.00
C ILE A 38 -2.84 -6.96 -2.86
N LEU A 39 -2.65 -5.69 -3.09
CA LEU A 39 -2.91 -4.69 -2.07
C LEU A 39 -3.76 -3.55 -2.61
N GLY A 40 -4.64 -3.01 -1.77
CA GLY A 40 -5.37 -1.80 -2.08
C GLY A 40 -4.51 -0.58 -1.82
N LEU A 41 -4.48 0.34 -2.75
CA LEU A 41 -3.69 1.57 -2.64
C LEU A 41 -4.63 2.76 -2.58
N SER A 42 -4.62 3.46 -1.45
CA SER A 42 -5.55 4.58 -1.20
C SER A 42 -4.93 5.96 -1.37
N GLY A 43 -3.64 6.05 -1.55
CA GLY A 43 -2.93 7.33 -1.53
C GLY A 43 -2.51 7.78 -0.14
N GLY A 44 -2.95 7.08 0.92
CA GLY A 44 -2.51 7.36 2.28
C GLY A 44 -1.09 6.84 2.55
N ILE A 45 -0.48 7.34 3.62
CA ILE A 45 0.90 7.00 3.93
C ILE A 45 1.08 5.53 4.30
N ASP A 46 0.10 4.93 4.98
CA ASP A 46 0.18 3.52 5.41
C ASP A 46 0.20 2.58 4.21
N SER A 47 -0.69 2.81 3.24
CA SER A 47 -0.71 2.00 2.02
C SER A 47 0.50 2.26 1.14
N ALA A 48 1.04 3.49 1.15
CA ALA A 48 2.26 3.83 0.44
C ALA A 48 3.46 3.05 0.96
N VAL A 49 3.62 3.01 2.28
CA VAL A 49 4.70 2.28 2.93
C VAL A 49 4.60 0.79 2.62
N LEU A 50 3.40 0.23 2.73
CA LEU A 50 3.16 -1.17 2.43
C LEU A 50 3.47 -1.50 0.96
N ALA A 51 3.04 -0.65 0.04
CA ALA A 51 3.34 -0.81 -1.38
C ALA A 51 4.85 -0.83 -1.64
N TYR A 52 5.57 0.08 -1.02
CA TYR A 52 7.03 0.17 -1.16
C TYR A 52 7.71 -1.10 -0.64
N ILE A 53 7.32 -1.57 0.54
CA ILE A 53 7.89 -2.78 1.15
C ILE A 53 7.60 -4.00 0.28
N CYS A 54 6.37 -4.16 -0.18
CA CYS A 54 5.98 -5.30 -1.02
C CYS A 54 6.73 -5.28 -2.35
N LYS A 55 6.85 -4.12 -3.00
CA LYS A 55 7.58 -4.01 -4.26
C LYS A 55 9.06 -4.34 -4.08
N ARG A 56 9.67 -3.84 -3.02
CA ARG A 56 11.08 -4.08 -2.72
C ARG A 56 11.37 -5.56 -2.52
N LYS A 57 10.47 -6.28 -1.85
CA LYS A 57 10.68 -7.68 -1.48
C LYS A 57 10.17 -8.66 -2.52
N LEU A 58 9.00 -8.42 -3.07
CA LEU A 58 8.33 -9.34 -3.97
C LEU A 58 8.44 -8.95 -5.44
N LYS A 59 8.88 -7.73 -5.71
CA LYS A 59 9.07 -7.21 -7.06
C LYS A 59 7.80 -7.38 -7.91
N GLU A 60 7.88 -8.15 -9.00
CA GLU A 60 6.78 -8.33 -9.95
C GLU A 60 5.61 -9.16 -9.39
N LYS A 61 5.78 -9.74 -8.22
CA LYS A 61 4.71 -10.52 -7.57
C LYS A 61 3.76 -9.64 -6.76
N THR A 62 3.85 -8.33 -6.89
CA THR A 62 2.96 -7.38 -6.21
C THR A 62 2.07 -6.68 -7.22
N LEU A 63 0.77 -6.68 -6.96
CA LEU A 63 -0.23 -5.96 -7.75
C LEU A 63 -0.96 -4.97 -6.86
N ALA A 64 -0.95 -3.70 -7.22
CA ALA A 64 -1.72 -2.69 -6.53
C ALA A 64 -3.07 -2.47 -7.23
N ILE A 65 -4.12 -2.34 -6.45
CA ILE A 65 -5.45 -2.01 -6.96
C ILE A 65 -5.87 -0.66 -6.39
N ILE A 66 -6.21 0.25 -7.28
CA ILE A 66 -6.77 1.55 -6.92
C ILE A 66 -8.27 1.48 -7.21
N MET A 67 -9.08 1.79 -6.19
CA MET A 67 -10.53 1.70 -6.29
C MET A 67 -11.17 3.08 -6.02
N PRO A 68 -11.08 4.02 -6.99
CA PRO A 68 -11.66 5.32 -6.80
C PRO A 68 -13.19 5.26 -6.88
N ASP A 69 -13.86 6.06 -6.05
CA ASP A 69 -15.26 6.38 -6.20
C ASP A 69 -15.35 7.76 -6.83
N THR A 70 -15.63 7.81 -8.11
CA THR A 70 -15.64 9.05 -8.86
C THR A 70 -16.79 9.98 -8.51
N THR A 71 -17.76 9.53 -7.70
CA THR A 71 -18.85 10.37 -7.22
C THR A 71 -18.49 11.20 -5.99
N ILE A 72 -17.62 10.67 -5.14
CA ILE A 72 -17.31 11.25 -3.83
C ILE A 72 -15.87 11.69 -3.75
N THR A 73 -14.97 10.91 -4.32
CA THR A 73 -13.54 11.05 -4.07
C THR A 73 -12.96 12.21 -4.85
N PRO A 74 -12.36 13.17 -4.17
CA PRO A 74 -11.51 14.15 -4.86
C PRO A 74 -10.40 13.41 -5.59
N SER A 75 -10.06 13.87 -6.77
CA SER A 75 -8.99 13.33 -7.58
C SER A 75 -7.62 13.29 -6.88
N ILE A 76 -7.48 14.03 -5.77
CA ILE A 76 -6.23 14.12 -5.00
C ILE A 76 -5.77 12.76 -4.49
N GLU A 77 -6.66 11.95 -3.92
CA GLU A 77 -6.28 10.62 -3.42
C GLU A 77 -5.83 9.70 -4.55
N THR A 78 -6.53 9.75 -5.67
CA THR A 78 -6.15 8.98 -6.86
C THR A 78 -4.82 9.47 -7.41
N GLU A 79 -4.60 10.78 -7.46
CA GLU A 79 -3.33 11.35 -7.90
C GLU A 79 -2.17 10.91 -7.01
N ASP A 80 -2.36 10.91 -5.69
CA ASP A 80 -1.34 10.47 -4.74
C ASP A 80 -1.03 8.98 -4.90
N ALA A 81 -2.06 8.16 -5.10
CA ALA A 81 -1.88 6.75 -5.38
C ALA A 81 -1.07 6.53 -6.68
N MET A 82 -1.37 7.29 -7.72
CA MET A 82 -0.64 7.22 -8.99
C MET A 82 0.81 7.66 -8.85
N LYS A 83 1.09 8.64 -7.99
CA LYS A 83 2.47 9.03 -7.67
C LYS A 83 3.25 7.90 -7.03
N ILE A 84 2.62 7.19 -6.09
CA ILE A 84 3.23 6.04 -5.43
C ILE A 84 3.56 4.95 -6.46
N ILE A 85 2.64 4.68 -7.37
CA ILE A 85 2.85 3.72 -8.45
C ILE A 85 4.02 4.14 -9.34
N SER A 86 4.09 5.41 -9.71
CA SER A 86 5.19 5.97 -10.48
C SER A 86 6.53 5.79 -9.79
N LEU A 87 6.57 6.05 -8.48
CA LEU A 87 7.81 5.97 -7.69
C LEU A 87 8.27 4.54 -7.45
N THR A 88 7.34 3.61 -7.28
CA THR A 88 7.66 2.21 -6.96
C THR A 88 7.77 1.33 -8.20
N GLY A 89 7.17 1.72 -9.30
CA GLY A 89 7.11 0.88 -10.49
C GLY A 89 6.21 -0.34 -10.33
N ILE A 90 5.32 -0.32 -9.36
CA ILE A 90 4.44 -1.43 -9.04
C ILE A 90 3.40 -1.62 -10.15
N GLU A 91 3.12 -2.86 -10.49
CA GLU A 91 2.02 -3.15 -11.41
C GLU A 91 0.69 -2.82 -10.74
N HIS A 92 -0.22 -2.19 -11.49
CA HIS A 92 -1.46 -1.73 -10.90
C HIS A 92 -2.66 -1.89 -11.83
N LYS A 93 -3.84 -1.92 -11.21
CA LYS A 93 -5.13 -1.84 -11.90
C LYS A 93 -5.99 -0.80 -11.21
N LEU A 94 -6.77 -0.09 -12.00
CA LEU A 94 -7.71 0.91 -11.50
C LEU A 94 -9.13 0.39 -11.73
N ILE A 95 -9.90 0.29 -10.66
CA ILE A 95 -11.27 -0.20 -10.68
C ILE A 95 -12.17 0.87 -10.08
N ASP A 96 -13.03 1.46 -10.91
CA ASP A 96 -13.98 2.45 -10.43
C ASP A 96 -15.09 1.73 -9.64
N ILE A 97 -15.26 2.12 -8.36
CA ILE A 97 -16.29 1.52 -7.50
C ILE A 97 -17.60 2.29 -7.51
N LYS A 98 -17.70 3.34 -8.33
CA LYS A 98 -18.93 4.12 -8.45
C LYS A 98 -20.20 3.28 -8.66
N PRO A 99 -20.22 2.28 -9.56
CA PRO A 99 -21.41 1.46 -9.73
C PRO A 99 -21.82 0.70 -8.47
N ILE A 100 -20.85 0.24 -7.70
CA ILE A 100 -21.10 -0.48 -6.45
C ILE A 100 -21.65 0.45 -5.39
N VAL A 101 -21.04 1.61 -5.23
CA VAL A 101 -21.47 2.63 -4.26
C VAL A 101 -22.89 3.12 -4.58
N ASN A 102 -23.19 3.35 -5.83
CA ASN A 102 -24.53 3.76 -6.26
C ASN A 102 -25.59 2.72 -5.90
N GLU A 103 -25.28 1.43 -6.06
CA GLU A 103 -26.18 0.34 -5.70
C GLU A 103 -26.45 0.33 -4.19
N TYR A 104 -25.43 0.49 -3.37
CA TYR A 104 -25.57 0.51 -1.92
C TYR A 104 -26.23 1.77 -1.40
N SER A 105 -26.06 2.89 -2.05
CA SER A 105 -26.66 4.15 -1.61
C SER A 105 -28.16 4.22 -1.83
N MET A 106 -28.74 3.26 -2.54
CA MET A 106 -30.19 3.13 -2.72
C MET A 106 -30.88 2.52 -1.50
N TYR A 107 -30.13 2.02 -0.57
CA TYR A 107 -30.65 1.42 0.66
C TYR A 107 -30.33 2.31 1.86
#